data_d1e0498ed1c5fc9471ffc3298202f506
#
_entry.id   d1e0498ed1c5fc9471ffc3298202f506
#
_cell.length_a   1.000
_cell.length_b   1.000
_cell.length_c   1.000
_cell.angle_alpha   90.00
_cell.angle_beta   90.00
_cell.angle_gamma   90.00
#
_symmetry.space_group_name_H-M   'P 1'
#
loop_
_entity.id
_entity.type
_entity.pdbx_description
1 polymer ?
#
loop_
_entity_poly.entity_id
_entity_poly.type
_entity_poly.pdbx_seq_one_letter_code
_entity_poly.pdbx_strand_id
1 'polypeptide(L)'
;MCLLSFSWNQHPEYKLILVANRDEYFDRPTKGLHQWDNGIYAGKDLKGGGTWLGFHPNGKFAALTNFRDPKNDKPLSRTRGELVTGFLNGDLSPKAYLSQLEKIKQDYNGFNLLVAEKEEL
;
A
#
# COMPACT_ATOMS: atom_id res chain seq x y z
N MET A 1 -4.43 4.05 14.97
CA MET A 1 -3.13 3.52 14.45
C MET A 1 -3.40 2.35 13.52
N CYS A 2 -2.86 2.37 12.33
CA CYS A 2 -2.92 1.21 11.45
C CYS A 2 -1.87 0.17 11.90
N LEU A 3 -2.29 -1.08 11.99
CA LEU A 3 -1.43 -2.21 12.29
C LEU A 3 -1.47 -3.18 11.11
N LEU A 4 -0.31 -3.72 10.77
CA LEU A 4 -0.18 -4.74 9.74
C LEU A 4 0.70 -5.86 10.30
N SER A 5 0.18 -7.07 10.31
CA SER A 5 0.90 -8.29 10.71
C SER A 5 0.86 -9.30 9.57
N PHE A 6 1.99 -9.92 9.29
CA PHE A 6 2.06 -10.88 8.19
C PHE A 6 3.02 -12.03 8.47
N SER A 7 2.78 -13.14 7.77
CA SER A 7 3.63 -14.31 7.70
C SER A 7 4.00 -14.55 6.23
N TRP A 8 5.28 -14.65 5.94
CA TRP A 8 5.82 -14.86 4.59
C TRP A 8 6.55 -16.19 4.50
N ASN A 9 6.12 -17.05 3.56
CA ASN A 9 6.72 -18.37 3.30
C ASN A 9 6.83 -19.29 4.53
N GLN A 10 5.93 -19.16 5.51
CA GLN A 10 5.91 -19.98 6.73
C GLN A 10 4.79 -21.01 6.75
N HIS A 11 3.84 -20.94 5.82
CA HIS A 11 2.72 -21.86 5.72
C HIS A 11 2.86 -22.74 4.48
N PRO A 12 2.50 -24.06 4.55
CA PRO A 12 2.69 -24.97 3.42
C PRO A 12 1.85 -24.65 2.19
N GLU A 13 0.68 -24.00 2.36
CA GLU A 13 -0.25 -23.70 1.27
C GLU A 13 -0.30 -22.21 0.92
N TYR A 14 -0.05 -21.33 1.89
CA TYR A 14 -0.17 -19.88 1.71
C TYR A 14 1.18 -19.19 1.82
N LYS A 15 1.62 -18.57 0.73
CA LYS A 15 2.86 -17.81 0.70
C LYS A 15 2.80 -16.58 1.60
N LEU A 16 1.69 -15.87 1.58
CA LEU A 16 1.44 -14.70 2.40
C LEU A 16 0.13 -14.88 3.18
N ILE A 17 0.23 -14.75 4.49
CA ILE A 17 -0.93 -14.59 5.37
C ILE A 17 -0.80 -13.20 5.98
N LEU A 18 -1.83 -12.36 5.85
CA LEU A 18 -1.77 -10.99 6.32
C LEU A 18 -3.05 -10.60 7.03
N VAL A 19 -2.89 -9.91 8.15
CA VAL A 19 -3.97 -9.31 8.91
C VAL A 19 -3.65 -7.84 9.12
N ALA A 20 -4.61 -6.97 8.84
CA ALA A 20 -4.43 -5.53 8.99
C ALA A 20 -5.72 -4.85 9.45
N ASN A 21 -5.58 -3.71 10.09
CA ASN A 21 -6.68 -2.77 10.31
C ASN A 21 -6.37 -1.43 9.66
N ARG A 22 -7.40 -0.72 9.27
CA ARG A 22 -7.31 0.67 8.87
C ARG A 22 -7.94 1.54 9.94
N ASP A 23 -7.14 2.47 10.44
CA ASP A 23 -7.56 3.47 11.42
C ASP A 23 -7.49 4.85 10.76
N GLU A 24 -8.66 5.43 10.47
CA GLU A 24 -8.79 6.68 9.74
C GLU A 24 -9.98 7.49 10.26
N TYR A 25 -10.02 8.78 9.99
CA TYR A 25 -11.12 9.65 10.37
C TYR A 25 -12.42 9.25 9.65
N PHE A 26 -13.56 9.35 10.36
CA PHE A 26 -14.87 8.97 9.82
C PHE A 26 -15.33 9.84 8.64
N ASP A 27 -14.82 11.06 8.55
CA ASP A 27 -15.10 11.99 7.45
C ASP A 27 -14.25 11.72 6.19
N ARG A 28 -13.41 10.67 6.22
CA ARG A 28 -12.65 10.21 5.05
C ARG A 28 -13.32 8.96 4.45
N PRO A 29 -14.21 9.14 3.45
CA PRO A 29 -15.00 8.05 2.94
C PRO A 29 -14.14 7.03 2.19
N THR A 30 -14.53 5.76 2.31
CA THR A 30 -13.87 4.64 1.63
C THR A 30 -14.89 3.72 1.00
N LYS A 31 -14.50 3.07 -0.09
CA LYS A 31 -15.20 1.95 -0.68
C LYS A 31 -14.56 0.63 -0.23
N GLY A 32 -15.37 -0.35 0.15
CA GLY A 32 -14.88 -1.66 0.56
C GLY A 32 -14.13 -2.42 -0.54
N LEU A 33 -13.57 -3.57 -0.20
CA LEU A 33 -12.84 -4.42 -1.14
C LEU A 33 -13.68 -4.73 -2.38
N HIS A 34 -13.15 -4.43 -3.56
CA HIS A 34 -13.76 -4.72 -4.86
C HIS A 34 -12.68 -4.80 -5.93
N GLN A 35 -13.03 -5.31 -7.09
CA GLN A 35 -12.16 -5.26 -8.25
C GLN A 35 -12.29 -3.89 -8.94
N TRP A 36 -11.15 -3.24 -9.16
CA TRP A 36 -11.08 -1.99 -9.91
C TRP A 36 -11.04 -2.27 -11.41
N ASP A 37 -11.34 -1.27 -12.24
CA ASP A 37 -11.33 -1.39 -13.71
C ASP A 37 -9.95 -1.79 -14.26
N ASN A 38 -8.87 -1.43 -13.57
CA ASN A 38 -7.49 -1.81 -13.93
C ASN A 38 -7.07 -3.20 -13.45
N GLY A 39 -7.97 -3.99 -12.84
CA GLY A 39 -7.72 -5.35 -12.38
C GLY A 39 -7.26 -5.49 -10.94
N ILE A 40 -6.95 -4.40 -10.23
CA ILE A 40 -6.59 -4.43 -8.82
C ILE A 40 -7.78 -4.87 -7.97
N TYR A 41 -7.52 -5.68 -6.95
CA TYR A 41 -8.45 -5.96 -5.86
C TYR A 41 -8.01 -5.17 -4.62
N ALA A 42 -8.82 -4.20 -4.23
CA ALA A 42 -8.52 -3.33 -3.09
C ALA A 42 -9.78 -2.61 -2.60
N GLY A 43 -9.75 -2.09 -1.38
CA GLY A 43 -10.61 -0.98 -0.99
C GLY A 43 -10.15 0.30 -1.68
N LYS A 44 -10.94 1.35 -1.60
CA LYS A 44 -10.59 2.63 -2.23
C LYS A 44 -10.79 3.79 -1.27
N ASP A 45 -9.77 4.62 -1.14
CA ASP A 45 -9.87 5.93 -0.50
C ASP A 45 -10.57 6.89 -1.47
N LEU A 46 -11.80 7.24 -1.18
CA LEU A 46 -12.60 8.08 -2.08
C LEU A 46 -12.16 9.55 -2.07
N LYS A 47 -11.37 9.97 -1.07
CA LYS A 47 -10.80 11.31 -1.02
C LYS A 47 -9.50 11.41 -1.81
N GLY A 48 -8.57 10.49 -1.57
CA GLY A 48 -7.26 10.49 -2.22
C GLY A 48 -7.19 9.70 -3.52
N GLY A 49 -8.19 8.86 -3.81
CA GLY A 49 -8.26 8.06 -5.03
C GLY A 49 -7.38 6.80 -5.06
N GLY A 50 -6.53 6.61 -4.07
CA GLY A 50 -5.66 5.44 -3.94
C GLY A 50 -6.20 4.38 -2.98
N THR A 51 -5.31 3.52 -2.50
CA THR A 51 -5.62 2.51 -1.50
C THR A 51 -4.46 2.32 -0.52
N TRP A 52 -4.73 1.61 0.55
CA TRP A 52 -3.73 1.28 1.58
C TRP A 52 -3.31 -0.19 1.57
N LEU A 53 -4.07 -1.04 0.89
CA LEU A 53 -3.79 -2.47 0.76
C LEU A 53 -4.50 -2.99 -0.48
N GLY A 54 -3.78 -3.76 -1.28
CA GLY A 54 -4.36 -4.39 -2.47
C GLY A 54 -3.45 -5.43 -3.08
N PHE A 55 -4.01 -6.16 -4.02
CA PHE A 55 -3.29 -7.13 -4.82
C PHE A 55 -3.76 -7.10 -6.27
N HIS A 56 -2.91 -7.61 -7.14
CA HIS A 56 -3.23 -7.81 -8.55
C HIS A 56 -3.10 -9.30 -8.88
N PRO A 57 -3.99 -9.86 -9.74
CA PRO A 57 -3.94 -11.28 -10.12
C PRO A 57 -2.63 -11.74 -10.74
N ASN A 58 -1.80 -10.81 -11.23
CA ASN A 58 -0.45 -11.12 -11.73
C ASN A 58 0.56 -11.52 -10.63
N GLY A 59 0.15 -11.53 -9.35
CA GLY A 59 0.98 -11.91 -8.21
C GLY A 59 1.58 -10.75 -7.43
N LYS A 60 1.25 -9.51 -7.77
CA LYS A 60 1.68 -8.33 -7.00
C LYS A 60 0.79 -8.08 -5.80
N PHE A 61 1.41 -7.68 -4.70
CA PHE A 61 0.76 -7.26 -3.46
C PHE A 61 1.44 -6.01 -2.91
N ALA A 62 0.67 -5.11 -2.34
CA ALA A 62 1.22 -3.96 -1.62
C ALA A 62 0.33 -3.55 -0.46
N ALA A 63 0.95 -3.10 0.62
CA ALA A 63 0.28 -2.56 1.79
C ALA A 63 1.05 -1.38 2.36
N LEU A 64 0.33 -0.41 2.92
CA LEU A 64 0.90 0.82 3.44
C LEU A 64 0.30 1.14 4.80
N THR A 65 1.14 1.56 5.73
CA THR A 65 0.72 2.20 6.98
C THR A 65 1.30 3.60 7.07
N ASN A 66 0.53 4.52 7.64
CA ASN A 66 0.98 5.88 7.87
C ASN A 66 1.88 5.93 9.11
N PHE A 67 2.99 6.62 8.98
CA PHE A 67 3.82 7.03 10.10
C PHE A 67 3.49 8.49 10.42
N ARG A 68 3.04 8.75 11.65
CA ARG A 68 2.68 10.11 12.09
C ARG A 68 3.89 10.77 12.74
N ASP A 69 4.32 11.88 12.15
CA ASP A 69 5.36 12.75 12.69
C ASP A 69 4.86 14.20 12.69
N PRO A 70 4.17 14.64 13.75
CA PRO A 70 3.58 15.97 13.79
C PRO A 70 4.57 17.11 13.63
N LYS A 71 5.86 16.88 13.92
CA LYS A 71 6.91 17.89 13.79
C LYS A 71 7.33 18.12 12.35
N ASN A 72 7.19 17.12 11.50
CA ASN A 72 7.62 17.14 10.11
C ASN A 72 6.47 16.94 9.12
N ASP A 73 5.22 17.10 9.57
CA ASP A 73 4.04 16.95 8.72
C ASP A 73 4.01 18.01 7.62
N LYS A 74 3.71 17.58 6.40
CA LYS A 74 3.66 18.41 5.20
C LYS A 74 2.22 18.47 4.70
N PRO A 75 1.50 19.57 4.95
CA PRO A 75 0.06 19.66 4.59
C PRO A 75 -0.23 19.50 3.10
N LEU A 76 0.71 19.88 2.23
CA LEU A 76 0.58 19.82 0.78
C LEU A 76 1.30 18.61 0.15
N SER A 77 1.65 17.60 0.93
CA SER A 77 2.29 16.40 0.40
C SER A 77 1.36 15.58 -0.48
N ARG A 78 1.96 14.75 -1.34
CA ARG A 78 1.25 13.80 -2.18
C ARG A 78 0.53 12.74 -1.33
N THR A 79 -0.57 12.21 -1.83
CA THR A 79 -1.29 11.13 -1.15
C THR A 79 -0.51 9.83 -1.19
N ARG A 80 -0.31 9.22 -0.02
CA ARG A 80 0.48 7.98 0.12
C ARG A 80 -0.18 6.77 -0.53
N GLY A 81 -1.52 6.77 -0.67
CA GLY A 81 -2.25 5.68 -1.31
C GLY A 81 -1.86 5.42 -2.77
N GLU A 82 -1.33 6.42 -3.46
CA GLU A 82 -0.83 6.25 -4.83
C GLU A 82 0.42 5.36 -4.90
N LEU A 83 1.16 5.21 -3.82
CA LEU A 83 2.33 4.33 -3.75
C LEU A 83 1.94 2.85 -3.87
N VAL A 84 0.80 2.48 -3.31
CA VAL A 84 0.25 1.13 -3.45
C VAL A 84 -0.24 0.89 -4.88
N THR A 85 -1.07 1.77 -5.41
CA THR A 85 -1.60 1.63 -6.78
C THR A 85 -0.51 1.72 -7.83
N GLY A 86 0.49 2.58 -7.64
CA GLY A 86 1.63 2.70 -8.55
C GLY A 86 2.44 1.41 -8.68
N PHE A 87 2.67 0.70 -7.56
CA PHE A 87 3.32 -0.60 -7.60
C PHE A 87 2.45 -1.67 -8.27
N LEU A 88 1.17 -1.76 -7.88
CA LEU A 88 0.27 -2.78 -8.38
C LEU A 88 0.01 -2.67 -9.89
N ASN A 89 -0.07 -1.45 -10.41
CA ASN A 89 -0.31 -1.18 -11.83
C ASN A 89 0.95 -1.13 -12.68
N GLY A 90 2.12 -1.02 -12.06
CA GLY A 90 3.38 -0.86 -12.76
C GLY A 90 4.04 -2.18 -13.13
N ASP A 91 5.14 -2.09 -13.87
CA ASP A 91 5.92 -3.23 -14.37
C ASP A 91 7.19 -3.50 -13.58
N LEU A 92 7.49 -2.66 -12.58
CA LEU A 92 8.71 -2.78 -11.81
C LEU A 92 8.62 -3.91 -10.78
N SER A 93 9.76 -4.59 -10.55
CA SER A 93 9.94 -5.50 -9.43
C SER A 93 9.87 -4.75 -8.09
N PRO A 94 9.63 -5.43 -6.95
CA PRO A 94 9.68 -4.79 -5.65
C PRO A 94 10.95 -3.97 -5.43
N LYS A 95 12.11 -4.55 -5.69
CA LYS A 95 13.41 -3.88 -5.51
C LYS A 95 13.55 -2.64 -6.39
N ALA A 96 13.19 -2.74 -7.66
CA ALA A 96 13.28 -1.61 -8.59
C ALA A 96 12.32 -0.48 -8.20
N TYR A 97 11.11 -0.82 -7.77
CA TYR A 97 10.12 0.15 -7.30
C TYR A 97 10.60 0.91 -6.07
N LEU A 98 11.13 0.19 -5.07
CA LEU A 98 11.67 0.82 -3.86
C LEU A 98 12.87 1.72 -4.18
N SER A 99 13.72 1.33 -5.13
CA SER A 99 14.85 2.17 -5.57
C SER A 99 14.41 3.47 -6.23
N GLN A 100 13.32 3.46 -7.00
CA GLN A 100 12.73 4.68 -7.53
C GLN A 100 12.11 5.53 -6.42
N LEU A 101 11.43 4.91 -5.49
CA LEU A 101 10.75 5.59 -4.40
C LEU A 101 11.72 6.34 -3.48
N GLU A 102 12.93 5.80 -3.27
CA GLU A 102 13.99 6.48 -2.50
C GLU A 102 14.29 7.90 -3.02
N LYS A 103 14.13 8.14 -4.31
CA LYS A 103 14.41 9.44 -4.94
C LYS A 103 13.33 10.48 -4.70
N ILE A 104 12.11 10.04 -4.39
CA ILE A 104 10.92 10.90 -4.26
C ILE A 104 10.23 10.77 -2.90
N LYS A 105 10.78 10.01 -1.97
CA LYS A 105 10.14 9.76 -0.67
C LYS A 105 9.84 11.03 0.13
N GLN A 106 10.62 12.08 -0.05
CA GLN A 106 10.40 13.36 0.61
C GLN A 106 9.17 14.13 0.12
N ASP A 107 8.57 13.73 -0.99
CA ASP A 107 7.31 14.30 -1.50
C ASP A 107 6.09 13.83 -0.68
N TYR A 108 6.30 12.87 0.21
CA TYR A 108 5.27 12.24 1.02
C TYR A 108 5.51 12.48 2.51
N ASN A 109 4.42 12.48 3.29
CA ASN A 109 4.53 12.31 4.74
C ASN A 109 4.99 10.89 5.07
N GLY A 110 5.45 10.67 6.30
CA GLY A 110 6.01 9.41 6.74
C GLY A 110 5.09 8.20 6.51
N PHE A 111 5.65 7.10 6.03
CA PHE A 111 4.93 5.86 5.73
C PHE A 111 5.83 4.63 5.89
N ASN A 112 5.19 3.49 6.04
CA ASN A 112 5.79 2.17 5.86
C ASN A 112 5.12 1.51 4.67
N LEU A 113 5.89 0.99 3.74
CA LEU A 113 5.38 0.34 2.52
C LEU A 113 5.94 -1.07 2.42
N LEU A 114 5.02 -2.03 2.28
CA LEU A 114 5.33 -3.43 2.00
C LEU A 114 4.92 -3.72 0.56
N VAL A 115 5.83 -4.25 -0.24
CA VAL A 115 5.58 -4.67 -1.62
C VAL A 115 6.10 -6.08 -1.85
N ALA A 116 5.33 -6.87 -2.57
CA ALA A 116 5.70 -8.25 -2.89
C ALA A 116 5.28 -8.62 -4.31
N GLU A 117 6.07 -9.44 -4.95
CA GLU A 117 5.74 -10.09 -6.21
C GLU A 117 6.35 -11.48 -6.23
N LYS A 118 5.52 -12.54 -6.41
CA LYS A 118 5.97 -13.94 -6.47
C LYS A 118 6.79 -14.34 -5.24
N GLU A 119 8.11 -14.47 -5.39
CA GLU A 119 9.04 -14.92 -4.34
C GLU A 119 9.75 -13.76 -3.63
N GLU A 120 9.54 -12.52 -4.05
CA GLU A 120 10.20 -11.33 -3.54
C GLU A 120 9.27 -10.50 -2.67
N LEU A 121 9.72 -10.17 -1.46
CA LEU A 121 9.05 -9.28 -0.51
C LEU A 121 10.01 -8.19 -0.10
#